data_e545e074b79418576df44e544cd5ba26
#
_entry.id   e545e074b79418576df44e544cd5ba26
#
_cell.length_a   1.000
_cell.length_b   1.000
_cell.length_c   1.000
_cell.angle_alpha   90.00
_cell.angle_beta   90.00
_cell.angle_gamma   90.00
#
_symmetry.space_group_name_H-M   'P 1'
#
loop_
_entity.id
_entity.type
_entity.pdbx_description
1 polymer ?
#
loop_
_entity_poly.entity_id
_entity_poly.type
_entity_poly.pdbx_seq_one_letter_code
_entity_poly.pdbx_strand_id
1 'polypeptide(L)'
;AATCTLTVEKKTVTVKAKDQSAYVGDKVPALSKDSYTVSGLVGEEKLTTQPTVKYVGADGKEITPDMTKTGEVKISAGGAAASDNYTIRYEDGKLTVSTRPSGGGGSSRPSTYPVKAEVGKDPDGTVSLSKTSAAKGDKVTITVEPERHYEVDEVIVRDSKGKQLAVKDNGDGTFTFEMPADKVTVEPTFSWVNPFTDVKNSAYYVDAVEWMLKREVTQGTTETTFSPNLNCTRAQIVTFLWRAAGSPEPKGTAGFADVPAGSYYAKAVAWAVENGITGGTGDGLFSPDAACTRAQSAAFLYRAAGSPTVSGSAGFSDVAADAYYAQAVAWAKEHGITDGIGGGLFGSANDCTRAQIAAFLWRLYAEK
;
A
#
# COMPACT_ATOMS: atom_id res chain seq x y z
N ALA A 1 14.21 12.81 -45.70
CA ALA A 1 13.91 12.36 -44.34
C ALA A 1 12.66 11.50 -44.40
N ALA A 2 12.73 10.25 -43.98
CA ALA A 2 11.57 9.38 -43.87
C ALA A 2 10.84 9.73 -42.57
N THR A 3 9.59 10.20 -42.66
CA THR A 3 8.71 10.41 -41.52
C THR A 3 8.10 9.07 -41.13
N CYS A 4 8.41 8.61 -39.93
CA CYS A 4 7.72 7.47 -39.31
C CYS A 4 6.55 8.00 -38.50
N THR A 5 5.33 7.57 -38.84
CA THR A 5 4.13 7.92 -38.06
C THR A 5 3.87 6.82 -37.05
N LEU A 6 3.96 7.15 -35.76
CA LEU A 6 3.57 6.24 -34.67
C LEU A 6 2.06 6.42 -34.43
N THR A 7 1.28 5.38 -34.68
CA THR A 7 -0.14 5.35 -34.31
C THR A 7 -0.29 4.67 -32.94
N VAL A 8 -0.78 5.38 -31.94
CA VAL A 8 -1.08 4.83 -30.63
C VAL A 8 -2.58 4.52 -30.57
N GLU A 9 -2.93 3.24 -30.42
CA GLU A 9 -4.33 2.83 -30.26
C GLU A 9 -4.75 2.95 -28.80
N LYS A 10 -6.01 3.37 -28.59
CA LYS A 10 -6.60 3.46 -27.25
C LYS A 10 -6.82 2.07 -26.67
N LYS A 11 -6.47 1.88 -25.40
CA LYS A 11 -6.72 0.63 -24.70
C LYS A 11 -8.18 0.56 -24.23
N THR A 12 -8.79 -0.62 -24.31
CA THR A 12 -10.16 -0.81 -23.85
C THR A 12 -10.19 -1.04 -22.33
N VAL A 13 -10.99 -0.23 -21.63
CA VAL A 13 -11.40 -0.44 -20.25
C VAL A 13 -12.80 -1.03 -20.24
N THR A 14 -12.99 -2.15 -19.59
CA THR A 14 -14.30 -2.78 -19.45
C THR A 14 -14.89 -2.48 -18.08
N VAL A 15 -16.11 -1.92 -18.09
CA VAL A 15 -16.94 -1.73 -16.90
C VAL A 15 -18.06 -2.73 -16.96
N LYS A 16 -18.08 -3.72 -16.08
CA LYS A 16 -19.06 -4.81 -16.06
C LYS A 16 -19.96 -4.69 -14.85
N ALA A 17 -21.27 -4.58 -15.07
CA ALA A 17 -22.26 -4.70 -14.00
C ALA A 17 -22.32 -6.14 -13.46
N LYS A 18 -22.40 -6.30 -12.14
CA LYS A 18 -22.47 -7.61 -11.47
C LYS A 18 -23.91 -8.14 -11.48
N ASP A 19 -24.03 -9.46 -11.65
CA ASP A 19 -25.31 -10.15 -11.48
C ASP A 19 -25.78 -10.07 -10.02
N GLN A 20 -27.09 -9.97 -9.85
CA GLN A 20 -27.77 -9.95 -8.56
C GLN A 20 -28.84 -11.07 -8.52
N SER A 21 -29.20 -11.50 -7.34
CA SER A 21 -30.29 -12.45 -7.15
C SER A 21 -31.19 -12.04 -5.98
N ALA A 22 -32.48 -12.27 -6.11
CA ALA A 22 -33.47 -12.01 -5.06
C ALA A 22 -34.64 -12.97 -5.19
N TYR A 23 -35.50 -13.02 -4.20
CA TYR A 23 -36.73 -13.80 -4.24
C TYR A 23 -37.96 -12.90 -4.38
N VAL A 24 -39.04 -13.48 -4.92
CA VAL A 24 -40.36 -12.84 -4.93
C VAL A 24 -40.72 -12.40 -3.52
N GLY A 25 -41.08 -11.11 -3.37
CA GLY A 25 -41.43 -10.50 -2.09
C GLY A 25 -40.24 -9.88 -1.34
N ASP A 26 -39.00 -10.03 -1.79
CA ASP A 26 -37.86 -9.33 -1.22
C ASP A 26 -37.88 -7.84 -1.61
N LYS A 27 -37.10 -7.03 -0.90
CA LYS A 27 -36.82 -5.65 -1.37
C LYS A 27 -35.93 -5.68 -2.58
N VAL A 28 -36.07 -4.71 -3.48
CA VAL A 28 -35.17 -4.53 -4.62
C VAL A 28 -33.74 -4.37 -4.09
N PRO A 29 -32.78 -5.17 -4.56
CA PRO A 29 -31.38 -5.01 -4.16
C PRO A 29 -30.86 -3.62 -4.50
N ALA A 30 -30.22 -2.96 -3.54
CA ALA A 30 -29.62 -1.64 -3.76
C ALA A 30 -28.36 -1.78 -4.65
N LEU A 31 -28.27 -0.96 -5.68
CA LEU A 31 -27.09 -0.87 -6.52
C LEU A 31 -26.16 0.20 -5.95
N SER A 32 -24.85 -0.12 -5.84
CA SER A 32 -23.83 0.73 -5.26
C SER A 32 -22.54 0.67 -6.09
N LYS A 33 -21.48 1.32 -5.62
CA LYS A 33 -20.12 1.20 -6.18
C LYS A 33 -19.59 -0.26 -6.21
N ASP A 34 -20.15 -1.13 -5.40
CA ASP A 34 -19.75 -2.55 -5.37
C ASP A 34 -20.55 -3.42 -6.36
N SER A 35 -21.49 -2.81 -7.11
CA SER A 35 -22.35 -3.50 -8.07
C SER A 35 -21.76 -3.58 -9.49
N TYR A 36 -20.51 -3.22 -9.67
CA TYR A 36 -19.76 -3.37 -10.93
C TYR A 36 -18.29 -3.71 -10.67
N THR A 37 -17.59 -4.09 -11.75
CA THR A 37 -16.15 -4.25 -11.78
C THR A 37 -15.55 -3.42 -12.91
N VAL A 38 -14.32 -2.98 -12.77
CA VAL A 38 -13.54 -2.27 -13.79
C VAL A 38 -12.27 -3.06 -14.07
N SER A 39 -11.96 -3.28 -15.34
CA SER A 39 -10.75 -3.96 -15.77
C SER A 39 -10.15 -3.29 -17.00
N GLY A 40 -8.84 -3.45 -17.22
CA GLY A 40 -8.14 -2.92 -18.40
C GLY A 40 -7.40 -1.60 -18.19
N LEU A 41 -7.47 -0.96 -17.03
CA LEU A 41 -6.62 0.17 -16.67
C LEU A 41 -5.15 -0.31 -16.54
N VAL A 42 -4.20 0.58 -16.78
CA VAL A 42 -2.75 0.29 -16.72
C VAL A 42 -2.14 0.95 -15.49
N GLY A 43 -1.33 0.21 -14.76
CA GLY A 43 -0.68 0.73 -13.57
C GLY A 43 -1.68 1.25 -12.54
N GLU A 44 -1.42 2.42 -11.99
CA GLU A 44 -2.27 3.08 -10.98
C GLU A 44 -3.33 4.00 -11.57
N GLU A 45 -3.54 3.98 -12.90
CA GLU A 45 -4.54 4.84 -13.54
C GLU A 45 -5.96 4.49 -13.04
N LYS A 46 -6.77 5.53 -12.84
CA LYS A 46 -8.14 5.41 -12.34
C LYS A 46 -9.13 6.03 -13.32
N LEU A 47 -10.37 5.61 -13.21
CA LEU A 47 -11.45 6.31 -13.91
C LEU A 47 -11.52 7.77 -13.41
N THR A 48 -11.62 8.72 -14.32
CA THR A 48 -11.83 10.15 -14.00
C THR A 48 -13.27 10.42 -13.55
N THR A 49 -14.21 9.57 -14.01
CA THR A 49 -15.60 9.57 -13.52
C THR A 49 -16.01 8.13 -13.23
N GLN A 50 -16.55 7.89 -12.04
CA GLN A 50 -17.03 6.57 -11.64
C GLN A 50 -18.32 6.22 -12.40
N PRO A 51 -18.51 4.93 -12.78
CA PRO A 51 -19.74 4.50 -13.41
C PRO A 51 -20.95 4.54 -12.46
N THR A 52 -22.11 4.75 -13.04
CA THR A 52 -23.39 4.50 -12.39
C THR A 52 -23.99 3.20 -12.90
N VAL A 53 -24.68 2.46 -12.02
CA VAL A 53 -25.40 1.23 -12.36
C VAL A 53 -26.89 1.38 -12.05
N LYS A 54 -27.75 0.87 -12.94
CA LYS A 54 -29.19 0.99 -12.80
C LYS A 54 -29.91 -0.22 -13.40
N TYR A 55 -31.10 -0.48 -12.91
CA TYR A 55 -32.01 -1.43 -13.52
C TYR A 55 -32.67 -0.82 -14.74
N VAL A 56 -32.70 -1.54 -15.85
CA VAL A 56 -33.26 -1.04 -17.11
C VAL A 56 -34.26 -2.02 -17.73
N GLY A 57 -35.30 -1.47 -18.30
CA GLY A 57 -36.28 -2.22 -19.06
C GLY A 57 -35.78 -2.59 -20.47
N ALA A 58 -36.62 -3.30 -21.23
CA ALA A 58 -36.33 -3.67 -22.62
C ALA A 58 -36.14 -2.45 -23.54
N ASP A 59 -36.72 -1.33 -23.19
CA ASP A 59 -36.59 -0.01 -23.90
C ASP A 59 -35.33 0.77 -23.48
N GLY A 60 -34.49 0.21 -22.60
CA GLY A 60 -33.28 0.85 -22.08
C GLY A 60 -33.53 1.94 -21.03
N LYS A 61 -34.78 2.22 -20.66
CA LYS A 61 -35.11 3.19 -19.62
C LYS A 61 -34.94 2.58 -18.23
N GLU A 62 -34.61 3.44 -17.28
CA GLU A 62 -34.52 3.03 -15.87
C GLU A 62 -35.88 2.59 -15.34
N ILE A 63 -35.90 1.48 -14.63
CA ILE A 63 -37.10 0.90 -14.03
C ILE A 63 -36.86 0.47 -12.58
N THR A 64 -37.91 0.37 -11.81
CA THR A 64 -37.90 -0.36 -10.56
C THR A 64 -38.29 -1.82 -10.83
N PRO A 65 -37.45 -2.81 -10.48
CA PRO A 65 -37.76 -4.23 -10.68
C PRO A 65 -39.06 -4.63 -9.98
N ASP A 66 -39.90 -5.40 -10.71
CA ASP A 66 -41.13 -5.96 -10.15
C ASP A 66 -40.79 -7.23 -9.33
N MET A 67 -40.76 -7.06 -8.02
CA MET A 67 -40.44 -8.13 -7.09
C MET A 67 -41.66 -9.02 -6.75
N THR A 68 -42.79 -8.82 -7.39
CA THR A 68 -44.02 -9.66 -7.15
C THR A 68 -44.06 -10.91 -7.97
N LYS A 69 -43.19 -11.08 -8.97
CA LYS A 69 -43.11 -12.22 -9.88
C LYS A 69 -41.69 -12.59 -10.21
N THR A 70 -41.46 -13.84 -10.61
CA THR A 70 -40.18 -14.33 -11.12
C THR A 70 -39.82 -13.65 -12.45
N GLY A 71 -38.54 -13.47 -12.71
CA GLY A 71 -38.08 -12.93 -13.97
C GLY A 71 -36.63 -12.43 -13.90
N GLU A 72 -36.15 -11.95 -15.02
CA GLU A 72 -34.82 -11.32 -15.10
C GLU A 72 -34.99 -9.84 -15.46
N VAL A 73 -34.20 -8.99 -14.82
CA VAL A 73 -34.13 -7.57 -15.08
C VAL A 73 -32.67 -7.21 -15.37
N LYS A 74 -32.44 -6.52 -16.47
CA LYS A 74 -31.10 -6.09 -16.89
C LYS A 74 -30.54 -5.04 -15.92
N ILE A 75 -29.26 -5.16 -15.58
CA ILE A 75 -28.50 -4.15 -14.86
C ILE A 75 -27.51 -3.54 -15.84
N SER A 76 -27.61 -2.25 -16.10
CA SER A 76 -26.73 -1.56 -17.05
C SER A 76 -25.82 -0.58 -16.32
N ALA A 77 -24.53 -0.59 -16.70
CA ALA A 77 -23.56 0.38 -16.26
C ALA A 77 -23.37 1.48 -17.32
N GLY A 78 -23.04 2.70 -16.87
CA GLY A 78 -22.80 3.82 -17.78
C GLY A 78 -22.18 5.02 -17.07
N GLY A 79 -21.84 6.06 -17.85
CA GLY A 79 -21.36 7.35 -17.33
C GLY A 79 -19.92 7.37 -16.80
N ALA A 80 -19.16 6.30 -16.98
CA ALA A 80 -17.74 6.29 -16.63
C ALA A 80 -16.92 7.14 -17.61
N ALA A 81 -15.86 7.77 -17.14
CA ALA A 81 -14.83 8.41 -17.97
C ALA A 81 -13.43 7.98 -17.51
N ALA A 82 -12.49 7.97 -18.46
CA ALA A 82 -11.08 7.71 -18.24
C ALA A 82 -10.26 8.74 -19.05
N SER A 83 -8.93 8.72 -18.94
CA SER A 83 -8.07 9.55 -19.78
C SER A 83 -8.23 9.24 -21.26
N ASP A 84 -7.76 10.15 -22.13
CA ASP A 84 -7.88 10.03 -23.60
C ASP A 84 -7.19 8.79 -24.18
N ASN A 85 -6.40 8.08 -23.37
CA ASN A 85 -5.71 6.83 -23.75
C ASN A 85 -6.63 5.60 -23.76
N TYR A 86 -7.88 5.74 -23.31
CA TYR A 86 -8.80 4.63 -23.16
C TYR A 86 -10.10 4.80 -23.94
N THR A 87 -10.66 3.65 -24.32
CA THR A 87 -12.05 3.51 -24.77
C THR A 87 -12.81 2.68 -23.75
N ILE A 88 -13.97 3.17 -23.30
CA ILE A 88 -14.76 2.46 -22.29
C ILE A 88 -15.78 1.55 -22.98
N ARG A 89 -15.76 0.29 -22.59
CA ARG A 89 -16.77 -0.72 -22.95
C ARG A 89 -17.60 -1.08 -21.73
N TYR A 90 -18.91 -1.14 -21.90
CA TYR A 90 -19.83 -1.56 -20.85
C TYR A 90 -20.32 -2.99 -21.11
N GLU A 91 -20.41 -3.78 -20.05
CA GLU A 91 -21.03 -5.10 -20.05
C GLU A 91 -22.16 -5.10 -19.01
N ASP A 92 -23.32 -5.54 -19.44
CA ASP A 92 -24.51 -5.59 -18.59
C ASP A 92 -24.46 -6.82 -17.66
N GLY A 93 -25.04 -6.65 -16.46
CA GLY A 93 -25.41 -7.73 -15.56
C GLY A 93 -26.92 -7.94 -15.54
N LYS A 94 -27.40 -8.83 -14.68
CA LYS A 94 -28.82 -9.10 -14.51
C LYS A 94 -29.20 -9.30 -13.05
N LEU A 95 -30.41 -8.89 -12.68
CA LEU A 95 -31.10 -9.32 -11.48
C LEU A 95 -31.99 -10.51 -11.83
N THR A 96 -31.81 -11.67 -11.19
CA THR A 96 -32.67 -12.82 -11.31
C THR A 96 -33.59 -12.86 -10.09
N VAL A 97 -34.91 -12.73 -10.30
CA VAL A 97 -35.92 -12.89 -9.26
C VAL A 97 -36.52 -14.28 -9.38
N SER A 98 -36.37 -15.08 -8.35
CA SER A 98 -36.86 -16.47 -8.29
C SER A 98 -37.97 -16.65 -7.24
N THR A 99 -38.80 -17.66 -7.37
CA THR A 99 -39.70 -18.03 -6.26
C THR A 99 -38.89 -18.57 -5.10
N ARG A 100 -39.23 -18.19 -3.88
CA ARG A 100 -38.73 -18.95 -2.73
C ARG A 100 -39.18 -20.38 -2.88
N PRO A 101 -38.34 -21.40 -2.70
CA PRO A 101 -38.77 -22.78 -2.70
C PRO A 101 -39.91 -22.93 -1.69
N SER A 102 -41.09 -23.31 -2.16
CA SER A 102 -42.23 -23.58 -1.30
C SER A 102 -41.89 -24.77 -0.42
N GLY A 103 -41.80 -24.55 0.88
CA GLY A 103 -41.53 -25.58 1.88
C GLY A 103 -42.68 -26.57 1.97
N GLY A 104 -42.58 -27.69 1.28
CA GLY A 104 -43.34 -28.88 1.54
C GLY A 104 -42.40 -29.94 2.13
N GLY A 105 -42.54 -30.23 3.44
CA GLY A 105 -41.84 -31.31 4.13
C GLY A 105 -40.44 -30.96 4.62
N GLY A 106 -40.22 -31.01 5.90
CA GLY A 106 -39.00 -30.70 6.66
C GLY A 106 -37.68 -31.13 6.04
N SER A 107 -37.14 -30.26 5.21
CA SER A 107 -35.71 -30.22 4.92
C SER A 107 -35.20 -28.98 5.60
N SER A 108 -34.51 -29.17 6.71
CA SER A 108 -33.75 -28.12 7.36
C SER A 108 -32.86 -27.46 6.30
N ARG A 109 -33.04 -26.16 6.05
CA ARG A 109 -32.12 -25.36 5.25
C ARG A 109 -30.69 -25.70 5.74
N PRO A 110 -29.79 -26.10 4.86
CA PRO A 110 -28.44 -26.41 5.31
C PRO A 110 -27.93 -25.25 6.17
N SER A 111 -27.53 -25.54 7.40
CA SER A 111 -26.94 -24.54 8.27
C SER A 111 -25.71 -23.96 7.56
N THR A 112 -25.68 -22.65 7.37
CA THR A 112 -24.50 -21.96 6.84
C THR A 112 -23.65 -21.44 7.98
N TYR A 113 -22.35 -21.45 7.78
CA TYR A 113 -21.37 -21.05 8.76
C TYR A 113 -20.55 -19.89 8.19
N PRO A 114 -20.17 -18.91 9.02
CA PRO A 114 -19.39 -17.75 8.58
C PRO A 114 -18.00 -18.14 8.05
N VAL A 115 -17.57 -17.44 7.02
CA VAL A 115 -16.20 -17.44 6.50
C VAL A 115 -15.67 -16.02 6.64
N LYS A 116 -14.58 -15.86 7.38
CA LYS A 116 -13.91 -14.56 7.61
C LYS A 116 -12.48 -14.61 7.09
N ALA A 117 -12.04 -13.56 6.43
CA ALA A 117 -10.64 -13.36 6.14
C ALA A 117 -10.02 -12.45 7.22
N GLU A 118 -8.84 -12.83 7.69
CA GLU A 118 -8.04 -12.03 8.61
C GLU A 118 -6.70 -11.74 7.96
N VAL A 119 -6.43 -10.47 7.71
CA VAL A 119 -5.14 -9.95 7.27
C VAL A 119 -4.59 -9.07 8.38
N GLY A 120 -3.28 -8.91 8.44
CA GLY A 120 -2.61 -8.06 9.43
C GLY A 120 -3.07 -6.61 9.37
N LYS A 121 -2.62 -5.80 10.32
CA LYS A 121 -2.94 -4.35 10.42
C LYS A 121 -2.33 -3.56 9.24
N ASP A 122 -1.20 -3.99 8.73
CA ASP A 122 -0.51 -3.45 7.56
C ASP A 122 -0.24 -4.60 6.57
N PRO A 123 -1.28 -5.05 5.86
CA PRO A 123 -1.20 -6.25 5.05
C PRO A 123 -0.31 -6.04 3.82
N ASP A 124 0.42 -7.09 3.47
CA ASP A 124 1.29 -7.14 2.29
C ASP A 124 0.54 -7.63 1.04
N GLY A 125 -0.78 -7.60 1.11
CA GLY A 125 -1.69 -7.98 0.04
C GLY A 125 -3.15 -7.91 0.48
N THR A 126 -4.05 -8.19 -0.44
CA THR A 126 -5.49 -8.23 -0.21
C THR A 126 -6.03 -9.65 -0.36
N VAL A 127 -7.14 -9.92 0.33
CA VAL A 127 -7.85 -11.19 0.24
C VAL A 127 -9.34 -10.95 0.05
N SER A 128 -9.94 -11.67 -0.87
CA SER A 128 -11.38 -11.68 -1.10
C SER A 128 -11.94 -13.11 -1.11
N LEU A 129 -13.19 -13.24 -0.71
CA LEU A 129 -13.87 -14.52 -0.56
C LEU A 129 -15.07 -14.58 -1.50
N SER A 130 -15.24 -15.69 -2.21
CA SER A 130 -16.42 -15.91 -3.05
C SER A 130 -17.72 -16.00 -2.24
N LYS A 131 -17.63 -16.39 -0.96
CA LYS A 131 -18.74 -16.48 -0.02
C LYS A 131 -18.28 -16.07 1.38
N THR A 132 -19.03 -15.23 2.08
CA THR A 132 -18.81 -14.87 3.49
C THR A 132 -19.59 -15.78 4.47
N SER A 133 -20.43 -16.68 3.92
CA SER A 133 -21.14 -17.72 4.63
C SER A 133 -21.42 -18.87 3.67
N ALA A 134 -21.20 -20.11 4.10
CA ALA A 134 -21.35 -21.30 3.26
C ALA A 134 -21.86 -22.49 4.08
N ALA A 135 -22.58 -23.42 3.42
CA ALA A 135 -23.02 -24.67 4.02
C ALA A 135 -21.86 -25.68 4.04
N LYS A 136 -21.95 -26.68 4.93
CA LYS A 136 -21.03 -27.82 4.93
C LYS A 136 -20.97 -28.46 3.54
N GLY A 137 -19.75 -28.70 3.03
CA GLY A 137 -19.48 -29.27 1.71
C GLY A 137 -19.44 -28.24 0.57
N ASP A 138 -19.85 -27.01 0.80
CA ASP A 138 -19.69 -25.93 -0.19
C ASP A 138 -18.22 -25.65 -0.47
N LYS A 139 -17.90 -25.42 -1.75
CA LYS A 139 -16.60 -24.88 -2.13
C LYS A 139 -16.60 -23.36 -1.95
N VAL A 140 -15.57 -22.87 -1.29
CA VAL A 140 -15.28 -21.44 -1.12
C VAL A 140 -13.98 -21.14 -1.82
N THR A 141 -14.00 -20.16 -2.72
CA THR A 141 -12.79 -19.66 -3.39
C THR A 141 -12.29 -18.43 -2.66
N ILE A 142 -10.99 -18.42 -2.42
CA ILE A 142 -10.21 -17.32 -1.84
C ILE A 142 -9.41 -16.73 -3.01
N THR A 143 -9.51 -15.44 -3.25
CA THR A 143 -8.62 -14.73 -4.16
C THR A 143 -7.64 -13.90 -3.34
N VAL A 144 -6.34 -14.08 -3.58
CA VAL A 144 -5.27 -13.41 -2.86
C VAL A 144 -4.47 -12.58 -3.88
N GLU A 145 -4.34 -11.28 -3.62
CA GLU A 145 -3.59 -10.36 -4.46
C GLU A 145 -2.46 -9.74 -3.63
N PRO A 146 -1.22 -10.21 -3.80
CA PRO A 146 -0.05 -9.61 -3.12
C PRO A 146 0.15 -8.16 -3.55
N GLU A 147 0.68 -7.33 -2.65
CA GLU A 147 1.17 -6.01 -3.01
C GLU A 147 2.44 -6.09 -3.87
N ARG A 148 2.81 -4.96 -4.44
CA ARG A 148 4.04 -4.87 -5.24
C ARG A 148 5.25 -5.31 -4.42
N HIS A 149 6.07 -6.20 -4.99
CA HIS A 149 7.24 -6.82 -4.34
C HIS A 149 6.91 -7.79 -3.22
N TYR A 150 5.70 -8.34 -3.19
CA TYR A 150 5.33 -9.45 -2.33
C TYR A 150 4.80 -10.62 -3.14
N GLU A 151 4.91 -11.80 -2.58
CA GLU A 151 4.29 -13.03 -3.10
C GLU A 151 3.52 -13.72 -1.98
N VAL A 152 2.56 -14.56 -2.36
CA VAL A 152 1.82 -15.37 -1.39
C VAL A 152 2.77 -16.44 -0.86
N ASP A 153 2.98 -16.44 0.46
CA ASP A 153 3.77 -17.45 1.14
C ASP A 153 2.90 -18.68 1.47
N GLU A 154 1.82 -18.47 2.20
CA GLU A 154 0.87 -19.52 2.55
C GLU A 154 -0.56 -18.97 2.66
N VAL A 155 -1.55 -19.81 2.40
CA VAL A 155 -2.97 -19.53 2.69
C VAL A 155 -3.48 -20.58 3.66
N ILE A 156 -3.57 -20.21 4.94
CA ILE A 156 -4.04 -21.07 6.00
C ILE A 156 -5.55 -20.86 6.19
N VAL A 157 -6.29 -21.96 6.33
CA VAL A 157 -7.72 -21.94 6.62
C VAL A 157 -7.95 -22.78 7.88
N ARG A 158 -8.57 -22.19 8.92
CA ARG A 158 -8.80 -22.83 10.22
C ARG A 158 -10.27 -22.83 10.61
N ASP A 159 -10.72 -23.91 11.24
CA ASP A 159 -12.02 -23.95 11.91
C ASP A 159 -11.99 -23.24 13.28
N SER A 160 -13.14 -23.18 13.97
CA SER A 160 -13.26 -22.51 15.27
C SER A 160 -12.41 -23.14 16.39
N LYS A 161 -11.92 -24.37 16.17
CA LYS A 161 -11.07 -25.09 17.11
C LYS A 161 -9.58 -24.97 16.77
N GLY A 162 -9.25 -24.18 15.73
CA GLY A 162 -7.88 -24.01 15.25
C GLY A 162 -7.37 -25.12 14.34
N LYS A 163 -8.21 -26.10 13.99
CA LYS A 163 -7.84 -27.17 13.07
C LYS A 163 -7.69 -26.62 11.65
N GLN A 164 -6.54 -26.85 11.04
CA GLN A 164 -6.26 -26.47 9.67
C GLN A 164 -7.04 -27.37 8.67
N LEU A 165 -7.63 -26.73 7.69
CA LEU A 165 -8.36 -27.37 6.59
C LEU A 165 -7.44 -27.53 5.38
N ALA A 166 -7.73 -28.52 4.53
CA ALA A 166 -7.05 -28.67 3.26
C ALA A 166 -7.44 -27.53 2.30
N VAL A 167 -6.44 -26.82 1.80
CA VAL A 167 -6.58 -25.76 0.81
C VAL A 167 -5.92 -26.22 -0.48
N LYS A 168 -6.61 -26.06 -1.59
CA LYS A 168 -6.09 -26.34 -2.93
C LYS A 168 -5.68 -25.01 -3.58
N ASP A 169 -4.42 -24.89 -3.96
CA ASP A 169 -3.96 -23.86 -4.86
C ASP A 169 -4.42 -24.16 -6.29
N ASN A 170 -5.02 -23.17 -6.96
CA ASN A 170 -5.49 -23.32 -8.34
C ASN A 170 -4.44 -22.79 -9.37
N GLY A 171 -3.36 -22.18 -8.93
CA GLY A 171 -2.24 -21.69 -9.74
C GLY A 171 -2.49 -20.36 -10.46
N ASP A 172 -3.59 -19.68 -10.15
CA ASP A 172 -4.01 -18.41 -10.76
C ASP A 172 -4.21 -17.26 -9.74
N GLY A 173 -3.58 -17.38 -8.56
CA GLY A 173 -3.80 -16.46 -7.44
C GLY A 173 -5.07 -16.76 -6.65
N THR A 174 -5.77 -17.85 -6.98
CA THR A 174 -6.94 -18.30 -6.23
C THR A 174 -6.67 -19.63 -5.51
N PHE A 175 -7.37 -19.80 -4.39
CA PHE A 175 -7.31 -21.00 -3.55
C PHE A 175 -8.72 -21.49 -3.26
N THR A 176 -8.89 -22.79 -3.07
CA THR A 176 -10.22 -23.36 -2.83
C THR A 176 -10.17 -24.30 -1.64
N PHE A 177 -11.16 -24.21 -0.75
CA PHE A 177 -11.38 -25.17 0.32
C PHE A 177 -12.84 -25.62 0.39
N GLU A 178 -13.09 -26.74 1.05
CA GLU A 178 -14.43 -27.25 1.32
C GLU A 178 -14.89 -26.83 2.72
N MET A 179 -16.07 -26.24 2.82
CA MET A 179 -16.61 -25.70 4.05
C MET A 179 -16.95 -26.81 5.06
N PRO A 180 -16.43 -26.77 6.29
CA PRO A 180 -16.85 -27.68 7.36
C PRO A 180 -18.22 -27.28 7.95
N ALA A 181 -18.73 -28.05 8.90
CA ALA A 181 -19.90 -27.66 9.69
C ALA A 181 -19.50 -26.74 10.86
N ASP A 182 -18.69 -25.71 10.58
CA ASP A 182 -18.17 -24.75 11.57
C ASP A 182 -17.78 -23.44 10.89
N LYS A 183 -17.63 -22.35 11.68
CA LYS A 183 -17.08 -21.10 11.21
C LYS A 183 -15.61 -21.27 10.82
N VAL A 184 -15.16 -20.51 9.85
CA VAL A 184 -13.84 -20.63 9.28
C VAL A 184 -13.15 -19.25 9.21
N THR A 185 -11.86 -19.23 9.53
CA THR A 185 -10.99 -18.09 9.34
C THR A 185 -9.94 -18.41 8.26
N VAL A 186 -9.74 -17.49 7.34
CA VAL A 186 -8.74 -17.52 6.25
C VAL A 186 -7.63 -16.54 6.59
N GLU A 187 -6.41 -17.03 6.67
CA GLU A 187 -5.21 -16.30 7.09
C GLU A 187 -4.14 -16.43 5.99
N PRO A 188 -4.11 -15.52 4.98
CA PRO A 188 -3.00 -15.49 4.03
C PRO A 188 -1.76 -14.87 4.68
N THR A 189 -0.59 -15.39 4.33
CA THR A 189 0.70 -14.79 4.63
C THR A 189 1.44 -14.44 3.35
N PHE A 190 2.30 -13.44 3.43
CA PHE A 190 3.05 -12.91 2.31
C PHE A 190 4.52 -12.86 2.65
N SER A 191 5.37 -13.07 1.65
CA SER A 191 6.80 -12.89 1.76
C SER A 191 7.29 -11.81 0.80
N TRP A 192 8.23 -11.01 1.27
CA TRP A 192 8.83 -9.95 0.47
C TRP A 192 9.76 -10.52 -0.58
N VAL A 193 9.58 -10.07 -1.82
CA VAL A 193 10.45 -10.36 -2.95
C VAL A 193 11.38 -9.18 -3.17
N ASN A 194 12.61 -9.30 -2.70
CA ASN A 194 13.61 -8.24 -2.81
C ASN A 194 13.93 -7.92 -4.27
N PRO A 195 13.58 -6.72 -4.78
CA PRO A 195 13.87 -6.35 -6.16
C PRO A 195 15.33 -5.95 -6.39
N PHE A 196 16.12 -5.71 -5.32
CA PHE A 196 17.46 -5.17 -5.40
C PHE A 196 18.54 -6.25 -5.37
N THR A 197 19.31 -6.33 -6.43
CA THR A 197 20.42 -7.29 -6.57
C THR A 197 21.60 -6.98 -5.66
N ASP A 198 21.73 -5.74 -5.19
CA ASP A 198 22.81 -5.26 -4.32
C ASP A 198 22.43 -5.20 -2.82
N VAL A 199 21.23 -5.67 -2.47
CA VAL A 199 20.76 -5.82 -1.09
C VAL A 199 20.66 -7.30 -0.77
N LYS A 200 21.54 -7.79 0.11
CA LYS A 200 21.49 -9.20 0.57
C LYS A 200 20.36 -9.36 1.59
N ASN A 201 19.63 -10.47 1.52
CA ASN A 201 18.58 -10.78 2.49
C ASN A 201 19.10 -10.95 3.94
N SER A 202 20.42 -11.17 4.12
CA SER A 202 21.07 -11.22 5.44
C SER A 202 21.66 -9.88 5.91
N ALA A 203 21.45 -8.79 5.15
CA ALA A 203 21.99 -7.48 5.51
C ALA A 203 21.20 -6.87 6.70
N TYR A 204 21.90 -6.20 7.62
CA TYR A 204 21.28 -5.56 8.80
C TYR A 204 20.25 -4.49 8.48
N TYR A 205 20.21 -4.06 7.23
CA TYR A 205 19.30 -3.00 6.71
C TYR A 205 18.22 -3.54 5.78
N VAL A 206 18.11 -4.86 5.59
CA VAL A 206 17.16 -5.45 4.61
C VAL A 206 15.73 -5.09 4.95
N ASP A 207 15.29 -5.24 6.20
CA ASP A 207 13.95 -4.90 6.67
C ASP A 207 13.67 -3.39 6.54
N ALA A 208 14.71 -2.58 6.72
CA ALA A 208 14.60 -1.13 6.52
C ALA A 208 14.40 -0.77 5.03
N VAL A 209 15.04 -1.50 4.12
CA VAL A 209 14.87 -1.29 2.67
C VAL A 209 13.48 -1.74 2.22
N GLU A 210 12.99 -2.88 2.70
CA GLU A 210 11.62 -3.34 2.50
C GLU A 210 10.61 -2.28 2.96
N TRP A 211 10.75 -1.83 4.21
CA TRP A 211 9.89 -0.78 4.78
C TRP A 211 9.92 0.52 3.97
N MET A 212 11.12 0.95 3.51
CA MET A 212 11.23 2.16 2.68
C MET A 212 10.56 2.01 1.31
N LEU A 213 10.59 0.81 0.72
CA LEU A 213 9.88 0.53 -0.53
C LEU A 213 8.37 0.53 -0.31
N LYS A 214 7.90 -0.20 0.69
CA LYS A 214 6.48 -0.32 1.03
C LYS A 214 5.85 1.04 1.34
N ARG A 215 6.59 1.93 2.01
CA ARG A 215 6.15 3.29 2.35
C ARG A 215 6.48 4.35 1.29
N GLU A 216 6.94 3.93 0.10
CA GLU A 216 7.32 4.83 -0.99
C GLU A 216 8.39 5.88 -0.61
N VAL A 217 9.15 5.63 0.45
CA VAL A 217 10.26 6.49 0.88
C VAL A 217 11.38 6.45 -0.15
N THR A 218 11.61 5.29 -0.77
CA THR A 218 12.58 5.09 -1.85
C THR A 218 12.02 4.21 -2.96
N GLN A 219 12.60 4.34 -4.16
CA GLN A 219 12.38 3.43 -5.29
C GLN A 219 13.72 2.80 -5.75
N GLY A 220 14.76 2.89 -4.91
CA GLY A 220 16.13 2.53 -5.28
C GLY A 220 16.91 3.66 -5.95
N THR A 221 18.08 3.35 -6.47
CA THR A 221 18.85 4.21 -7.39
C THR A 221 18.55 3.84 -8.84
N THR A 222 18.16 2.60 -9.06
CA THR A 222 17.55 2.07 -10.28
C THR A 222 16.43 1.10 -9.87
N GLU A 223 15.73 0.52 -10.83
CA GLU A 223 14.70 -0.51 -10.56
C GLU A 223 15.25 -1.75 -9.84
N THR A 224 16.54 -2.05 -10.00
CA THR A 224 17.19 -3.27 -9.48
C THR A 224 18.35 -3.00 -8.53
N THR A 225 18.62 -1.74 -8.17
CA THR A 225 19.70 -1.38 -7.24
C THR A 225 19.26 -0.37 -6.20
N PHE A 226 19.61 -0.60 -4.96
CA PHE A 226 19.43 0.32 -3.83
C PHE A 226 20.66 1.19 -3.58
N SER A 227 21.84 0.70 -3.93
CA SER A 227 23.16 1.31 -3.69
C SER A 227 23.45 1.56 -2.20
N PRO A 228 23.44 0.52 -1.35
CA PRO A 228 23.50 0.66 0.12
C PRO A 228 24.74 1.37 0.63
N ASN A 229 25.87 1.26 -0.07
CA ASN A 229 27.16 1.80 0.34
C ASN A 229 27.42 3.23 -0.20
N LEU A 230 26.55 3.77 -1.04
CA LEU A 230 26.69 5.14 -1.49
C LEU A 230 26.38 6.12 -0.33
N ASN A 231 27.20 7.16 -0.20
CA ASN A 231 26.95 8.26 0.71
C ASN A 231 25.69 9.00 0.26
N CYS A 232 24.82 9.32 1.21
CA CYS A 232 23.67 10.14 0.95
C CYS A 232 24.02 11.61 0.91
N THR A 233 23.47 12.32 -0.05
CA THR A 233 23.48 13.77 -0.04
C THR A 233 22.46 14.33 0.95
N ARG A 234 22.63 15.59 1.35
CA ARG A 234 21.70 16.29 2.23
C ARG A 234 20.29 16.33 1.63
N ALA A 235 20.18 16.56 0.31
CA ALA A 235 18.89 16.52 -0.39
C ALA A 235 18.23 15.13 -0.31
N GLN A 236 18.98 14.05 -0.48
CA GLN A 236 18.45 12.70 -0.38
C GLN A 236 17.93 12.38 1.02
N ILE A 237 18.71 12.72 2.07
CA ILE A 237 18.30 12.43 3.45
C ILE A 237 17.03 13.20 3.83
N VAL A 238 16.97 14.50 3.51
CA VAL A 238 15.78 15.30 3.80
C VAL A 238 14.56 14.81 3.00
N THR A 239 14.77 14.35 1.75
CA THR A 239 13.69 13.77 0.94
C THR A 239 13.18 12.47 1.54
N PHE A 240 14.06 11.57 1.98
CA PHE A 240 13.65 10.33 2.66
C PHE A 240 12.89 10.63 3.94
N LEU A 241 13.37 11.56 4.74
CA LEU A 241 12.72 11.99 5.98
C LEU A 241 11.32 12.57 5.74
N TRP A 242 11.18 13.44 4.74
CA TRP A 242 9.91 14.02 4.33
C TRP A 242 8.91 12.95 3.85
N ARG A 243 9.37 12.01 3.01
CA ARG A 243 8.54 10.89 2.55
C ARG A 243 8.15 9.96 3.69
N ALA A 244 9.07 9.63 4.59
CA ALA A 244 8.78 8.84 5.78
C ALA A 244 7.74 9.49 6.70
N ALA A 245 7.68 10.83 6.70
CA ALA A 245 6.67 11.62 7.41
C ALA A 245 5.32 11.73 6.65
N GLY A 246 5.15 11.03 5.52
CA GLY A 246 3.93 11.03 4.71
C GLY A 246 3.85 12.16 3.67
N SER A 247 4.98 12.72 3.28
CA SER A 247 5.09 13.75 2.23
C SER A 247 4.18 14.97 2.45
N PRO A 248 4.13 15.59 3.63
CA PRO A 248 3.23 16.71 3.91
C PRO A 248 3.55 17.90 2.99
N GLU A 249 2.52 18.52 2.42
CA GLU A 249 2.68 19.65 1.51
C GLU A 249 3.19 20.89 2.29
N PRO A 250 4.33 21.48 1.89
CA PRO A 250 4.85 22.67 2.54
C PRO A 250 4.02 23.91 2.19
N LYS A 251 3.94 24.88 3.10
CA LYS A 251 3.18 26.13 2.91
C LYS A 251 3.86 27.13 2.00
N GLY A 252 5.17 26.99 1.81
CA GLY A 252 6.00 27.94 1.07
C GLY A 252 7.20 27.29 0.40
N THR A 253 8.17 28.10 0.02
CA THR A 253 9.46 27.69 -0.54
C THR A 253 10.54 27.72 0.51
N ALA A 254 11.64 26.96 0.28
CA ALA A 254 12.76 26.89 1.23
C ALA A 254 13.58 28.19 1.34
N GLY A 255 13.52 29.05 0.31
CA GLY A 255 14.25 30.33 0.27
C GLY A 255 15.76 30.21 0.05
N PHE A 256 16.30 29.03 -0.24
CA PHE A 256 17.72 28.83 -0.55
C PHE A 256 18.02 29.04 -2.03
N ALA A 257 19.13 29.73 -2.33
CA ALA A 257 19.53 30.05 -3.70
C ALA A 257 19.88 28.79 -4.54
N ASP A 258 20.35 27.74 -3.88
CA ASP A 258 20.77 26.45 -4.47
C ASP A 258 19.67 25.37 -4.43
N VAL A 259 18.41 25.76 -4.17
CA VAL A 259 17.25 24.87 -4.20
C VAL A 259 16.28 25.31 -5.30
N PRO A 260 16.47 24.87 -6.55
CA PRO A 260 15.53 25.19 -7.64
C PRO A 260 14.13 24.65 -7.36
N ALA A 261 13.09 25.45 -7.64
CA ALA A 261 11.70 25.07 -7.39
C ALA A 261 11.26 23.78 -8.08
N GLY A 262 11.87 23.43 -9.22
CA GLY A 262 11.57 22.18 -9.97
C GLY A 262 12.41 20.97 -9.55
N SER A 263 13.29 21.09 -8.54
CA SER A 263 14.07 19.95 -8.08
C SER A 263 13.21 18.95 -7.30
N TYR A 264 13.56 17.64 -7.37
CA TYR A 264 12.82 16.57 -6.67
C TYR A 264 12.78 16.76 -5.14
N TYR A 265 13.72 17.51 -4.60
CA TYR A 265 13.87 17.78 -3.17
C TYR A 265 13.28 19.13 -2.72
N ALA A 266 12.78 19.95 -3.64
CA ALA A 266 12.35 21.32 -3.29
C ALA A 266 11.27 21.34 -2.19
N LYS A 267 10.25 20.49 -2.32
CA LYS A 267 9.20 20.36 -1.30
C LYS A 267 9.72 19.81 0.03
N ALA A 268 10.59 18.82 -0.03
CA ALA A 268 11.18 18.21 1.16
C ALA A 268 12.04 19.22 1.94
N VAL A 269 12.82 20.04 1.24
CA VAL A 269 13.65 21.08 1.88
C VAL A 269 12.76 22.19 2.45
N ALA A 270 11.71 22.63 1.74
CA ALA A 270 10.75 23.61 2.24
C ALA A 270 10.06 23.12 3.52
N TRP A 271 9.55 21.88 3.52
CA TRP A 271 9.00 21.23 4.70
C TRP A 271 10.00 21.18 5.87
N ALA A 272 11.26 20.82 5.59
CA ALA A 272 12.28 20.73 6.62
C ALA A 272 12.62 22.09 7.25
N VAL A 273 12.57 23.18 6.47
CA VAL A 273 12.72 24.55 6.98
C VAL A 273 11.53 24.93 7.86
N GLU A 274 10.29 24.71 7.37
CA GLU A 274 9.06 25.03 8.13
C GLU A 274 9.01 24.33 9.49
N ASN A 275 9.52 23.11 9.57
CA ASN A 275 9.53 22.31 10.80
C ASN A 275 10.82 22.46 11.62
N GLY A 276 11.68 23.41 11.28
CA GLY A 276 12.91 23.68 12.02
C GLY A 276 13.96 22.57 11.95
N ILE A 277 13.83 21.65 10.99
CA ILE A 277 14.75 20.52 10.81
C ILE A 277 16.09 20.99 10.27
N THR A 278 16.07 21.97 9.37
CA THR A 278 17.28 22.59 8.80
C THR A 278 17.15 24.09 8.67
N GLY A 279 18.26 24.81 8.88
CA GLY A 279 18.43 26.22 8.53
C GLY A 279 19.44 26.42 7.40
N GLY A 280 19.80 25.36 6.67
CA GLY A 280 20.81 25.38 5.62
C GLY A 280 22.24 25.16 6.16
N THR A 281 23.23 25.59 5.36
CA THR A 281 24.66 25.47 5.68
C THR A 281 25.35 26.84 5.89
N GLY A 282 24.58 27.90 5.79
CA GLY A 282 25.05 29.28 5.81
C GLY A 282 24.90 29.96 4.46
N ASP A 283 25.07 31.27 4.43
CA ASP A 283 25.08 32.11 3.22
C ASP A 283 23.85 31.95 2.30
N GLY A 284 22.70 31.61 2.87
CA GLY A 284 21.48 31.37 2.10
C GLY A 284 21.52 30.09 1.27
N LEU A 285 22.34 29.09 1.62
CA LEU A 285 22.50 27.84 0.92
C LEU A 285 22.01 26.66 1.76
N PHE A 286 21.46 25.65 1.08
CA PHE A 286 21.12 24.36 1.65
C PHE A 286 22.22 23.32 1.43
N SER A 287 23.00 23.46 0.37
CA SER A 287 24.03 22.51 -0.12
C SER A 287 23.46 21.13 -0.43
N PRO A 288 22.51 21.00 -1.39
CA PRO A 288 21.76 19.77 -1.64
C PRO A 288 22.63 18.57 -1.99
N ASP A 289 23.71 18.80 -2.74
CA ASP A 289 24.60 17.73 -3.24
C ASP A 289 25.76 17.40 -2.28
N ALA A 290 25.91 18.15 -1.20
CA ALA A 290 26.93 17.85 -0.20
C ALA A 290 26.61 16.52 0.50
N ALA A 291 27.64 15.69 0.70
CA ALA A 291 27.52 14.48 1.52
C ALA A 291 27.03 14.86 2.93
N CYS A 292 26.10 14.11 3.46
CA CYS A 292 25.56 14.34 4.79
C CYS A 292 26.26 13.47 5.81
N THR A 293 26.86 14.08 6.82
CA THR A 293 27.51 13.30 7.87
C THR A 293 26.50 12.59 8.78
N ARG A 294 26.95 11.58 9.51
CA ARG A 294 26.14 10.88 10.51
C ARG A 294 25.64 11.82 11.60
N ALA A 295 26.46 12.81 12.00
CA ALA A 295 26.06 13.83 12.96
C ALA A 295 24.91 14.72 12.41
N GLN A 296 25.02 15.14 11.15
CA GLN A 296 23.95 15.91 10.50
C GLN A 296 22.68 15.08 10.34
N SER A 297 22.81 13.81 9.97
CA SER A 297 21.67 12.89 9.85
C SER A 297 20.93 12.70 11.18
N ALA A 298 21.68 12.49 12.27
CA ALA A 298 21.10 12.40 13.61
C ALA A 298 20.39 13.70 14.02
N ALA A 299 20.98 14.86 13.71
CA ALA A 299 20.37 16.16 13.99
C ALA A 299 19.06 16.36 13.20
N PHE A 300 18.99 15.94 11.94
CA PHE A 300 17.76 16.01 11.15
C PHE A 300 16.64 15.12 11.74
N LEU A 301 16.97 13.87 12.08
CA LEU A 301 16.02 12.93 12.68
C LEU A 301 15.50 13.43 14.03
N TYR A 302 16.39 13.91 14.89
CA TYR A 302 16.06 14.44 16.21
C TYR A 302 15.10 15.65 16.12
N ARG A 303 15.40 16.59 15.21
CA ARG A 303 14.54 17.75 14.99
C ARG A 303 13.20 17.37 14.38
N ALA A 304 13.18 16.41 13.46
CA ALA A 304 11.93 15.90 12.90
C ALA A 304 11.06 15.20 13.95
N ALA A 305 11.66 14.63 14.98
CA ALA A 305 10.96 14.09 16.15
C ALA A 305 10.51 15.17 17.16
N GLY A 306 10.67 16.47 16.84
CA GLY A 306 10.28 17.59 17.70
C GLY A 306 11.30 17.95 18.77
N SER A 307 12.54 17.53 18.62
CA SER A 307 13.67 17.81 19.56
C SER A 307 13.32 17.45 21.01
N PRO A 308 12.93 16.22 21.32
CA PRO A 308 12.50 15.82 22.66
C PRO A 308 13.63 16.00 23.68
N THR A 309 13.28 16.26 24.92
CA THR A 309 14.25 16.39 26.01
C THR A 309 14.99 15.06 26.21
N VAL A 310 16.31 15.14 26.32
CA VAL A 310 17.20 13.98 26.52
C VAL A 310 17.90 14.13 27.85
N SER A 311 17.94 13.07 28.64
CA SER A 311 18.67 13.03 29.90
C SER A 311 20.02 12.34 29.72
N GLY A 312 21.10 13.09 29.83
CA GLY A 312 22.46 12.55 29.81
C GLY A 312 23.17 12.60 28.47
N SER A 313 24.30 11.88 28.39
CA SER A 313 25.19 11.80 27.24
C SER A 313 25.05 10.45 26.55
N ALA A 314 25.28 10.40 25.23
CA ALA A 314 25.35 9.14 24.49
C ALA A 314 26.51 8.23 24.91
N GLY A 315 27.53 8.79 25.58
CA GLY A 315 28.72 8.03 26.00
C GLY A 315 29.68 7.64 24.88
N PHE A 316 29.53 8.25 23.69
CA PHE A 316 30.48 8.07 22.60
C PHE A 316 31.68 9.03 22.76
N SER A 317 32.91 8.52 22.64
CA SER A 317 34.13 9.31 22.89
C SER A 317 34.43 10.36 21.80
N ASP A 318 33.82 10.24 20.61
CA ASP A 318 33.91 11.17 19.50
C ASP A 318 32.76 12.18 19.45
N VAL A 319 31.94 12.27 20.50
CA VAL A 319 30.84 13.23 20.62
C VAL A 319 31.15 14.18 21.78
N ALA A 320 31.63 15.38 21.46
CA ALA A 320 31.85 16.40 22.47
C ALA A 320 30.50 16.86 23.08
N ALA A 321 30.48 17.12 24.38
CA ALA A 321 29.24 17.45 25.10
C ALA A 321 28.61 18.77 24.61
N ASP A 322 29.40 19.69 24.10
CA ASP A 322 29.01 20.99 23.54
C ASP A 322 28.74 20.96 22.02
N ALA A 323 28.90 19.79 21.39
CA ALA A 323 28.61 19.67 19.95
C ALA A 323 27.12 19.89 19.66
N TYR A 324 26.80 20.64 18.59
CA TYR A 324 25.42 20.96 18.19
C TYR A 324 24.53 19.73 18.00
N TYR A 325 25.13 18.57 17.81
CA TYR A 325 24.47 17.28 17.59
C TYR A 325 24.50 16.37 18.83
N ALA A 326 25.10 16.78 19.94
CA ALA A 326 25.28 15.95 21.11
C ALA A 326 23.96 15.39 21.65
N GLN A 327 22.94 16.24 21.78
CA GLN A 327 21.60 15.83 22.22
C GLN A 327 20.92 14.91 21.19
N ALA A 328 21.09 15.19 19.91
CA ALA A 328 20.53 14.34 18.86
C ALA A 328 21.12 12.93 18.87
N VAL A 329 22.43 12.81 19.10
CA VAL A 329 23.10 11.51 19.20
C VAL A 329 22.69 10.78 20.48
N ALA A 330 22.57 11.50 21.60
CA ALA A 330 22.10 10.92 22.87
C ALA A 330 20.67 10.39 22.73
N TRP A 331 19.78 11.16 22.13
CA TRP A 331 18.41 10.75 21.81
C TRP A 331 18.37 9.54 20.89
N ALA A 332 19.15 9.55 19.82
CA ALA A 332 19.16 8.44 18.86
C ALA A 332 19.63 7.12 19.50
N LYS A 333 20.56 7.19 20.45
CA LYS A 333 21.00 6.04 21.22
C LYS A 333 19.95 5.57 22.21
N GLU A 334 19.36 6.48 22.98
CA GLU A 334 18.29 6.19 23.95
C GLU A 334 17.09 5.50 23.31
N HIS A 335 16.74 5.89 22.08
CA HIS A 335 15.61 5.33 21.33
C HIS A 335 15.99 4.14 20.43
N GLY A 336 17.22 3.62 20.55
CA GLY A 336 17.67 2.46 19.78
C GLY A 336 17.81 2.73 18.26
N ILE A 337 17.89 3.99 17.84
CA ILE A 337 18.10 4.36 16.45
C ILE A 337 19.52 4.03 16.01
N THR A 338 20.50 4.18 16.92
CA THR A 338 21.91 3.87 16.67
C THR A 338 22.63 3.35 17.90
N ASP A 339 23.54 2.39 17.68
CA ASP A 339 24.52 1.92 18.67
C ASP A 339 25.93 2.42 18.35
N GLY A 340 26.06 3.36 17.39
CA GLY A 340 27.34 3.87 16.90
C GLY A 340 27.92 3.00 15.79
N ILE A 341 29.27 3.04 15.67
CA ILE A 341 30.02 2.28 14.65
C ILE A 341 30.97 1.24 15.29
N GLY A 342 30.83 1.02 16.60
CA GLY A 342 31.71 0.17 17.38
C GLY A 342 32.83 0.97 18.07
N GLY A 343 33.56 0.29 18.96
CA GLY A 343 34.69 0.89 19.68
C GLY A 343 34.35 2.11 20.56
N GLY A 344 33.08 2.28 20.94
CA GLY A 344 32.64 3.45 21.70
C GLY A 344 32.54 4.74 20.88
N LEU A 345 32.46 4.62 19.56
CA LEU A 345 32.38 5.75 18.63
C LEU A 345 31.00 5.84 17.96
N PHE A 346 30.52 7.06 17.77
CA PHE A 346 29.35 7.34 16.93
C PHE A 346 29.73 7.46 15.45
N GLY A 347 30.94 7.90 15.13
CA GLY A 347 31.38 8.21 13.78
C GLY A 347 30.84 9.55 13.29
N SER A 348 30.87 10.58 14.12
CA SER A 348 30.22 11.88 13.91
C SER A 348 30.56 12.53 12.57
N ALA A 349 31.83 12.49 12.17
CA ALA A 349 32.34 13.10 10.94
C ALA A 349 32.22 12.20 9.70
N ASN A 350 31.87 10.91 9.88
CA ASN A 350 31.73 10.00 8.75
C ASN A 350 30.49 10.37 7.94
N ASP A 351 30.56 10.24 6.62
CA ASP A 351 29.40 10.35 5.75
C ASP A 351 28.38 9.23 6.07
N CYS A 352 27.10 9.57 6.00
CA CYS A 352 26.03 8.63 6.22
C CYS A 352 25.68 7.90 4.92
N THR A 353 25.81 6.58 4.91
CA THR A 353 25.45 5.78 3.74
C THR A 353 23.93 5.60 3.62
N ARG A 354 23.47 5.20 2.43
CA ARG A 354 22.05 4.91 2.17
C ARG A 354 21.53 3.77 3.07
N ALA A 355 22.34 2.74 3.32
CA ALA A 355 21.98 1.67 4.26
C ALA A 355 21.82 2.18 5.69
N GLN A 356 22.69 3.08 6.13
CA GLN A 356 22.63 3.63 7.48
C GLN A 356 21.40 4.53 7.68
N ILE A 357 21.10 5.41 6.71
CA ILE A 357 19.91 6.27 6.85
C ILE A 357 18.63 5.46 6.73
N ALA A 358 18.58 4.41 5.91
CA ALA A 358 17.46 3.49 5.87
C ALA A 358 17.19 2.87 7.24
N ALA A 359 18.23 2.31 7.87
CA ALA A 359 18.12 1.72 9.20
C ALA A 359 17.68 2.75 10.27
N PHE A 360 18.18 4.00 10.20
CA PHE A 360 17.78 5.06 11.13
C PHE A 360 16.31 5.44 10.98
N LEU A 361 15.83 5.61 9.74
CA LEU A 361 14.44 5.96 9.47
C LEU A 361 13.49 4.83 9.88
N TRP A 362 13.84 3.60 9.55
CA TRP A 362 13.05 2.43 9.94
C TRP A 362 12.92 2.32 11.46
N ARG A 363 14.03 2.47 12.20
CA ARG A 363 14.01 2.42 13.67
C ARG A 363 13.25 3.58 14.30
N LEU A 364 13.16 4.72 13.61
CA LEU A 364 12.39 5.87 14.07
C LEU A 364 10.90 5.74 13.79
N TYR A 365 10.52 5.30 12.58
CA TYR A 365 9.15 5.40 12.07
C TYR A 365 8.42 4.06 11.95
N ALA A 366 9.12 2.92 11.88
CA ALA A 366 8.43 1.64 11.88
C ALA A 366 7.76 1.44 13.24
N GLU A 367 6.49 1.09 13.22
CA GLU A 367 5.76 0.75 14.45
C GLU A 367 6.44 -0.47 15.10
N LYS A 368 6.79 -0.33 16.38
CA LYS A 368 7.35 -1.40 17.21
C LYS A 368 6.22 -2.21 17.84
#